data_c40757cb3108557fe271209f25bcedab
#
_entry.id   c40757cb3108557fe271209f25bcedab
#
_cell.length_a   1.000
_cell.length_b   1.000
_cell.length_c   1.000
_cell.angle_alpha   90.00
_cell.angle_beta   90.00
_cell.angle_gamma   90.00
#
_symmetry.space_group_name_H-M   'P 1'
#
loop_
_entity.id
_entity.type
_entity.pdbx_description
1 polymer ?
#
loop_
_entity_poly.entity_id
_entity_poly.type
_entity_poly.pdbx_seq_one_letter_code
_entity_poly.pdbx_strand_id
1 'polypeptide(L)'
;EKVWLKTEDGEVLVPYSQIKQGDSIVVHMGNVIPFDGTVLAGEAMVNQASLTGESMPVRKSEETSVYAGTVVEEGEITVKVKAVGGSGRYDKIVTMIEDSQKLKSGLEGKAEHLADKLVPYTLAGTGLVYLATRNATKAIAVLMVDFSCALKLAMPISVLSAIREASQHNVTVKGGKYMEAVAEADTIVFDKTGTLTKAEPTVAEVVPFGGNDADEMLRMAACMEEHFPHSMAKAVVDAALKKELDHEEMHSKVQYIVAHGISTTIEGKTAVIGSYHFVFEDENCKIPAGEEAKFEALPEEYSHLYLALEGTLAAVICIEDPLREEAADVIKALKKAGISKVVMMTGDSERTAAAIAKRVGVDEYYSEVLPEDKAKFVEEAKAQGRKVLMVGDGINDSPALSAADVGIAISDG
;
A
#
# COMPACT_ATOMS: atom_id res chain seq x y z
N GLU A 1 26.90 4.59 -17.24
CA GLU A 1 25.61 4.49 -17.95
C GLU A 1 25.40 5.71 -18.84
N LYS A 2 24.82 5.50 -20.02
CA LYS A 2 24.56 6.54 -21.02
C LYS A 2 23.06 6.67 -21.27
N VAL A 3 22.60 7.90 -21.54
CA VAL A 3 21.20 8.25 -21.73
C VAL A 3 21.02 9.02 -23.04
N TRP A 4 19.94 8.79 -23.75
CA TRP A 4 19.58 9.50 -24.96
C TRP A 4 18.95 10.86 -24.60
N LEU A 5 19.71 11.93 -24.80
CA LEU A 5 19.23 13.31 -24.63
C LEU A 5 18.58 13.79 -25.94
N LYS A 6 17.37 14.32 -25.87
CA LYS A 6 16.71 14.93 -27.01
C LYS A 6 17.19 16.35 -27.22
N THR A 7 17.72 16.64 -28.40
CA THR A 7 18.16 17.98 -28.82
C THR A 7 17.37 18.45 -30.04
N GLU A 8 17.55 19.70 -30.45
CA GLU A 8 16.92 20.24 -31.68
C GLU A 8 17.34 19.49 -32.96
N ASP A 9 18.55 18.94 -32.95
CA ASP A 9 19.15 18.21 -34.09
C ASP A 9 18.95 16.68 -34.04
N GLY A 10 18.23 16.18 -33.04
CA GLY A 10 17.96 14.75 -32.85
C GLY A 10 18.34 14.23 -31.48
N GLU A 11 18.68 12.95 -31.40
CA GLU A 11 19.03 12.26 -30.14
C GLU A 11 20.55 12.13 -30.02
N VAL A 12 21.10 12.50 -28.86
CA VAL A 12 22.52 12.38 -28.55
C VAL A 12 22.73 11.52 -27.31
N LEU A 13 23.61 10.54 -27.40
CA LEU A 13 23.97 9.67 -26.29
C LEU A 13 24.97 10.35 -25.36
N VAL A 14 24.54 10.71 -24.16
CA VAL A 14 25.34 11.42 -23.15
C VAL A 14 25.51 10.59 -21.88
N PRO A 15 26.57 10.81 -21.10
CA PRO A 15 26.71 10.17 -19.79
C PRO A 15 25.57 10.59 -18.86
N TYR A 16 25.13 9.67 -18.00
CA TYR A 16 24.08 9.87 -16.98
C TYR A 16 24.33 11.14 -16.13
N SER A 17 25.57 11.41 -15.79
CA SER A 17 25.97 12.56 -14.95
C SER A 17 25.76 13.94 -15.60
N GLN A 18 25.57 13.98 -16.92
CA GLN A 18 25.36 15.25 -17.66
C GLN A 18 23.89 15.66 -17.74
N ILE A 19 22.95 14.78 -17.41
CA ILE A 19 21.52 15.08 -17.41
C ILE A 19 21.15 15.95 -16.23
N LYS A 20 20.35 16.99 -16.50
CA LYS A 20 19.85 17.96 -15.52
C LYS A 20 18.34 17.91 -15.43
N GLN A 21 17.82 18.42 -14.31
CA GLN A 21 16.38 18.63 -14.17
C GLN A 21 15.86 19.54 -15.28
N GLY A 22 14.77 19.12 -15.93
CA GLY A 22 14.16 19.82 -17.05
C GLY A 22 14.63 19.36 -18.43
N ASP A 23 15.69 18.55 -18.51
CA ASP A 23 16.13 17.94 -19.77
C ASP A 23 15.08 16.96 -20.30
N SER A 24 15.04 16.82 -21.63
CA SER A 24 14.21 15.83 -22.30
C SER A 24 15.06 14.64 -22.74
N ILE A 25 14.71 13.47 -22.27
CA ILE A 25 15.38 12.22 -22.61
C ILE A 25 14.45 11.29 -23.40
N VAL A 26 15.03 10.47 -24.27
CA VAL A 26 14.27 9.44 -24.99
C VAL A 26 14.61 8.08 -24.42
N VAL A 27 13.57 7.30 -24.12
CA VAL A 27 13.70 5.94 -23.61
C VAL A 27 13.11 4.98 -24.63
N HIS A 28 13.96 4.18 -25.22
CA HIS A 28 13.59 3.19 -26.22
C HIS A 28 13.13 1.88 -25.60
N MET A 29 12.44 1.08 -26.37
CA MET A 29 12.01 -0.27 -26.01
C MET A 29 13.19 -1.11 -25.47
N GLY A 30 12.96 -1.82 -24.37
CA GLY A 30 13.96 -2.64 -23.69
C GLY A 30 14.88 -1.88 -22.74
N ASN A 31 14.80 -0.56 -22.69
CA ASN A 31 15.65 0.26 -21.82
C ASN A 31 14.98 0.57 -20.49
N VAL A 32 15.82 0.72 -19.46
CA VAL A 32 15.41 1.19 -18.15
C VAL A 32 15.22 2.70 -18.20
N ILE A 33 14.14 3.21 -17.60
CA ILE A 33 13.92 4.64 -17.40
C ILE A 33 14.90 5.12 -16.33
N PRO A 34 15.81 6.06 -16.67
CA PRO A 34 16.91 6.41 -15.76
C PRO A 34 16.53 7.45 -14.71
N PHE A 35 15.49 8.25 -14.93
CA PHE A 35 15.07 9.35 -14.05
C PHE A 35 13.56 9.42 -13.90
N ASP A 36 13.11 9.87 -12.74
CA ASP A 36 11.71 10.24 -12.54
C ASP A 36 11.35 11.45 -13.42
N GLY A 37 10.22 11.38 -14.08
CA GLY A 37 9.79 12.43 -14.99
C GLY A 37 8.35 12.35 -15.43
N THR A 38 8.01 13.21 -16.40
CA THR A 38 6.71 13.23 -17.06
C THR A 38 6.90 12.98 -18.56
N VAL A 39 6.06 12.16 -19.13
CA VAL A 39 6.08 11.90 -20.58
C VAL A 39 5.66 13.14 -21.34
N LEU A 40 6.52 13.60 -22.25
CA LEU A 40 6.27 14.75 -23.16
C LEU A 40 5.68 14.32 -24.49
N ALA A 41 6.08 13.15 -24.99
CA ALA A 41 5.64 12.62 -26.28
C ALA A 41 5.82 11.11 -26.32
N GLY A 42 5.04 10.45 -27.16
CA GLY A 42 5.10 9.01 -27.34
C GLY A 42 4.23 8.23 -26.38
N GLU A 43 4.22 6.93 -26.57
CA GLU A 43 3.42 6.00 -25.82
C GLU A 43 4.20 4.70 -25.62
N ALA A 44 4.13 4.14 -24.41
CA ALA A 44 4.83 2.93 -24.07
C ALA A 44 4.10 2.09 -23.03
N MET A 45 4.33 0.77 -23.08
CA MET A 45 4.02 -0.14 -21.99
C MET A 45 5.23 -0.25 -21.08
N VAL A 46 5.07 0.11 -19.84
CA VAL A 46 6.16 0.19 -18.86
C VAL A 46 5.94 -0.82 -17.73
N ASN A 47 6.90 -1.70 -17.57
CA ASN A 47 6.93 -2.64 -16.44
C ASN A 47 7.41 -1.93 -15.19
N GLN A 48 6.55 -1.87 -14.19
CA GLN A 48 6.82 -1.24 -12.88
C GLN A 48 6.99 -2.27 -11.76
N ALA A 49 7.14 -3.55 -12.08
CA ALA A 49 7.24 -4.63 -11.09
C ALA A 49 8.34 -4.41 -10.05
N SER A 50 9.44 -3.77 -10.43
CA SER A 50 10.52 -3.38 -9.51
C SER A 50 10.11 -2.39 -8.41
N LEU A 51 9.04 -1.62 -8.63
CA LEU A 51 8.55 -0.59 -7.72
C LEU A 51 7.25 -0.97 -7.02
N THR A 52 6.35 -1.64 -7.74
CA THR A 52 4.98 -1.93 -7.28
C THR A 52 4.77 -3.40 -6.93
N GLY A 53 5.66 -4.29 -7.40
CA GLY A 53 5.46 -5.73 -7.31
C GLY A 53 4.48 -6.31 -8.35
N GLU A 54 3.79 -5.45 -9.10
CA GLU A 54 2.82 -5.88 -10.12
C GLU A 54 3.53 -6.20 -11.43
N SER A 55 3.33 -7.42 -11.95
CA SER A 55 3.97 -7.90 -13.17
C SER A 55 3.32 -7.40 -14.47
N MET A 56 2.11 -6.83 -14.41
CA MET A 56 1.45 -6.31 -15.60
C MET A 56 2.01 -4.93 -15.99
N PRO A 57 2.45 -4.75 -17.25
CA PRO A 57 2.90 -3.46 -17.74
C PRO A 57 1.79 -2.42 -17.72
N VAL A 58 2.15 -1.19 -17.40
CA VAL A 58 1.25 -0.05 -17.35
C VAL A 58 1.47 0.84 -18.57
N ARG A 59 0.37 1.21 -19.23
CA ARG A 59 0.42 2.15 -20.35
C ARG A 59 0.80 3.55 -19.87
N LYS A 60 1.80 4.16 -20.50
CA LYS A 60 2.24 5.52 -20.27
C LYS A 60 2.11 6.33 -21.56
N SER A 61 1.45 7.47 -21.45
CA SER A 61 1.22 8.41 -22.55
C SER A 61 1.58 9.82 -22.12
N GLU A 62 1.36 10.81 -22.98
CA GLU A 62 1.64 12.23 -22.67
C GLU A 62 1.04 12.64 -21.31
N GLU A 63 1.77 13.47 -20.57
CA GLU A 63 1.46 13.99 -19.25
C GLU A 63 1.42 12.96 -18.11
N THR A 64 1.64 11.67 -18.36
CA THR A 64 1.75 10.67 -17.29
C THR A 64 3.14 10.67 -16.65
N SER A 65 3.18 10.34 -15.36
CA SER A 65 4.44 10.21 -14.62
C SER A 65 5.08 8.86 -14.87
N VAL A 66 6.40 8.88 -15.01
CA VAL A 66 7.25 7.69 -15.10
C VAL A 66 8.32 7.73 -14.02
N TYR A 67 8.82 6.56 -13.66
CA TYR A 67 9.72 6.40 -12.51
C TYR A 67 11.02 5.69 -12.91
N ALA A 68 12.12 6.17 -12.34
CA ALA A 68 13.43 5.55 -12.50
C ALA A 68 13.42 4.08 -12.04
N GLY A 69 14.15 3.23 -12.76
CA GLY A 69 14.24 1.81 -12.46
C GLY A 69 13.13 0.94 -13.06
N THR A 70 12.16 1.54 -13.76
CA THR A 70 11.14 0.81 -14.53
C THR A 70 11.61 0.57 -15.96
N VAL A 71 11.05 -0.43 -16.64
CA VAL A 71 11.51 -0.87 -17.98
C VAL A 71 10.44 -0.61 -19.01
N VAL A 72 10.82 -0.02 -20.14
CA VAL A 72 9.94 0.11 -21.31
C VAL A 72 9.91 -1.23 -22.05
N GLU A 73 8.78 -1.93 -22.01
CA GLU A 73 8.60 -3.22 -22.69
C GLU A 73 8.20 -3.07 -24.16
N GLU A 74 7.33 -2.10 -24.43
CA GLU A 74 6.86 -1.80 -25.79
C GLU A 74 6.77 -0.28 -25.98
N GLY A 75 7.03 0.18 -27.20
CA GLY A 75 6.94 1.58 -27.56
C GLY A 75 8.19 2.39 -27.20
N GLU A 76 8.05 3.69 -27.26
CA GLU A 76 9.10 4.68 -27.01
C GLU A 76 8.50 5.93 -26.42
N ILE A 77 9.14 6.52 -25.44
CA ILE A 77 8.68 7.75 -24.80
C ILE A 77 9.78 8.79 -24.68
N THR A 78 9.40 10.05 -24.82
CA THR A 78 10.22 11.21 -24.45
C THR A 78 9.79 11.68 -23.07
N VAL A 79 10.73 11.78 -22.16
CA VAL A 79 10.48 12.09 -20.75
C VAL A 79 11.16 13.39 -20.36
N LYS A 80 10.42 14.31 -19.76
CA LYS A 80 10.98 15.49 -19.09
C LYS A 80 11.44 15.12 -17.70
N VAL A 81 12.73 15.25 -17.43
CA VAL A 81 13.34 14.89 -16.16
C VAL A 81 12.88 15.82 -15.05
N LYS A 82 12.26 15.25 -14.02
CA LYS A 82 11.81 15.99 -12.81
C LYS A 82 12.84 15.98 -11.70
N ALA A 83 13.59 14.90 -11.55
CA ALA A 83 14.52 14.73 -10.45
C ALA A 83 15.81 14.06 -10.94
N VAL A 84 16.93 14.60 -10.52
CA VAL A 84 18.28 14.10 -10.82
C VAL A 84 19.02 13.90 -9.50
N GLY A 85 19.59 12.71 -9.31
CA GLY A 85 20.49 12.36 -8.22
C GLY A 85 19.96 12.62 -6.79
N GLY A 86 19.63 11.57 -6.04
CA GLY A 86 19.26 11.66 -4.62
C GLY A 86 17.83 12.09 -4.31
N SER A 87 17.03 12.48 -5.30
CA SER A 87 15.66 12.96 -5.11
C SER A 87 14.60 12.10 -5.81
N GLY A 88 15.01 11.15 -6.62
CA GLY A 88 14.12 10.20 -7.29
C GLY A 88 13.51 9.17 -6.35
N ARG A 89 12.44 8.52 -6.79
CA ARG A 89 11.79 7.46 -6.00
C ARG A 89 12.72 6.28 -5.76
N TYR A 90 13.55 5.94 -6.74
CA TYR A 90 14.57 4.90 -6.63
C TYR A 90 15.63 5.26 -5.58
N ASP A 91 16.15 6.50 -5.61
CA ASP A 91 17.12 6.97 -4.62
C ASP A 91 16.54 6.98 -3.20
N LYS A 92 15.24 7.31 -3.06
CA LYS A 92 14.54 7.19 -1.78
C LYS A 92 14.49 5.74 -1.28
N ILE A 93 14.25 4.78 -2.18
CA ILE A 93 14.27 3.35 -1.84
C ILE A 93 15.67 2.91 -1.43
N VAL A 94 16.70 3.32 -2.16
CA VAL A 94 18.10 3.04 -1.81
C VAL A 94 18.45 3.65 -0.45
N THR A 95 18.10 4.91 -0.22
CA THR A 95 18.29 5.58 1.08
C THR A 95 17.52 4.86 2.20
N MET A 96 16.28 4.42 1.94
CA MET A 96 15.53 3.61 2.91
C MET A 96 16.22 2.28 3.23
N ILE A 97 16.83 1.62 2.22
CA ILE A 97 17.59 0.39 2.43
C ILE A 97 18.86 0.66 3.25
N GLU A 98 19.60 1.71 2.92
CA GLU A 98 20.80 2.13 3.69
C GLU A 98 20.44 2.53 5.12
N ASP A 99 19.35 3.28 5.32
CA ASP A 99 18.86 3.66 6.64
C ASP A 99 18.30 2.47 7.42
N SER A 100 17.75 1.46 6.74
CA SER A 100 17.30 0.23 7.40
C SER A 100 18.43 -0.54 8.05
N GLN A 101 19.64 -0.47 7.50
CA GLN A 101 20.86 -1.04 8.12
C GLN A 101 21.25 -0.29 9.42
N LYS A 102 20.81 0.95 9.58
CA LYS A 102 21.00 1.75 10.80
C LYS A 102 19.89 1.54 11.83
N LEU A 103 18.80 0.84 11.48
CA LEU A 103 17.64 0.61 12.34
C LEU A 103 17.88 -0.58 13.27
N LYS A 104 18.81 -0.43 14.18
CA LYS A 104 19.05 -1.40 15.26
C LYS A 104 17.87 -1.42 16.23
N SER A 105 17.61 -2.59 16.83
CA SER A 105 16.63 -2.69 17.91
C SER A 105 17.06 -1.89 19.14
N GLY A 106 16.11 -1.39 19.92
CA GLY A 106 16.42 -0.71 21.18
C GLY A 106 17.11 -1.63 22.19
N LEU A 107 16.79 -2.92 22.18
CA LEU A 107 17.47 -3.95 22.98
C LEU A 107 18.92 -4.14 22.57
N GLU A 108 19.18 -4.16 21.26
CA GLU A 108 20.54 -4.27 20.71
C GLU A 108 21.40 -3.07 21.11
N GLY A 109 20.85 -1.85 21.00
CA GLY A 109 21.51 -0.63 21.47
C GLY A 109 21.77 -0.61 22.97
N LYS A 110 20.81 -1.07 23.79
CA LYS A 110 21.00 -1.21 25.26
C LYS A 110 22.07 -2.23 25.60
N ALA A 111 22.14 -3.36 24.90
CA ALA A 111 23.15 -4.38 25.10
C ALA A 111 24.55 -3.87 24.74
N GLU A 112 24.68 -3.16 23.60
CA GLU A 112 25.95 -2.51 23.21
C GLU A 112 26.42 -1.50 24.27
N HIS A 113 25.52 -0.63 24.74
CA HIS A 113 25.85 0.37 25.76
C HIS A 113 26.26 -0.26 27.10
N LEU A 114 25.59 -1.36 27.50
CA LEU A 114 25.99 -2.12 28.70
C LEU A 114 27.35 -2.75 28.52
N ALA A 115 27.61 -3.35 27.36
CA ALA A 115 28.92 -3.93 27.05
C ALA A 115 30.04 -2.89 27.12
N ASP A 116 29.83 -1.69 26.57
CA ASP A 116 30.79 -0.59 26.62
C ASP A 116 31.09 -0.13 28.05
N LYS A 117 30.07 -0.09 28.92
CA LYS A 117 30.22 0.24 30.34
C LYS A 117 31.04 -0.80 31.10
N LEU A 118 31.05 -2.07 30.69
CA LEU A 118 31.78 -3.14 31.33
C LEU A 118 33.29 -3.13 30.98
N VAL A 119 33.69 -2.57 29.85
CA VAL A 119 35.08 -2.54 29.37
C VAL A 119 36.06 -2.02 30.40
N PRO A 120 35.88 -0.85 31.06
CA PRO A 120 36.83 -0.37 32.05
C PRO A 120 36.99 -1.30 33.25
N TYR A 121 35.91 -1.99 33.66
CA TYR A 121 36.01 -2.97 34.79
C TYR A 121 36.78 -4.21 34.39
N THR A 122 36.60 -4.70 33.16
CA THR A 122 37.35 -5.85 32.63
C THR A 122 38.85 -5.51 32.51
N LEU A 123 39.18 -4.31 32.03
CA LEU A 123 40.55 -3.83 31.94
C LEU A 123 41.21 -3.69 33.35
N ALA A 124 40.46 -3.10 34.29
CA ALA A 124 40.94 -2.99 35.67
C ALA A 124 41.16 -4.36 36.32
N GLY A 125 40.20 -5.29 36.11
CA GLY A 125 40.34 -6.68 36.58
C GLY A 125 41.54 -7.39 35.99
N THR A 126 41.81 -7.23 34.71
CA THR A 126 42.97 -7.74 34.01
C THR A 126 44.28 -7.21 34.63
N GLY A 127 44.35 -5.90 34.89
CA GLY A 127 45.47 -5.26 35.54
C GLY A 127 45.71 -5.79 36.97
N LEU A 128 44.68 -5.93 37.77
CA LEU A 128 44.74 -6.49 39.11
C LEU A 128 45.27 -7.94 39.12
N VAL A 129 44.74 -8.79 38.22
CA VAL A 129 45.19 -10.19 38.11
C VAL A 129 46.64 -10.25 37.68
N TYR A 130 47.11 -9.40 36.79
CA TYR A 130 48.50 -9.31 36.38
C TYR A 130 49.39 -8.88 37.54
N LEU A 131 49.01 -7.85 38.29
CA LEU A 131 49.77 -7.38 39.47
C LEU A 131 49.86 -8.44 40.55
N ALA A 132 48.79 -9.17 40.82
CA ALA A 132 48.75 -10.22 41.85
C ALA A 132 49.48 -11.49 41.44
N THR A 133 49.39 -11.93 40.21
CA THR A 133 49.92 -13.22 39.75
C THR A 133 51.24 -13.11 38.98
N ARG A 134 51.58 -11.92 38.48
CA ARG A 134 52.73 -11.68 37.57
C ARG A 134 52.73 -12.61 36.37
N ASN A 135 51.57 -13.14 35.99
CA ASN A 135 51.41 -14.09 34.90
C ASN A 135 50.48 -13.48 33.82
N ALA A 136 51.08 -13.19 32.65
CA ALA A 136 50.37 -12.59 31.52
C ALA A 136 49.25 -13.48 30.98
N THR A 137 49.44 -14.79 30.97
CA THR A 137 48.42 -15.74 30.49
C THR A 137 47.14 -15.71 31.35
N LYS A 138 47.30 -15.63 32.68
CA LYS A 138 46.18 -15.50 33.61
C LYS A 138 45.47 -14.15 33.45
N ALA A 139 46.21 -13.08 33.24
CA ALA A 139 45.63 -11.76 32.99
C ALA A 139 44.87 -11.71 31.69
N ILE A 140 45.42 -12.27 30.61
CA ILE A 140 44.76 -12.35 29.30
C ILE A 140 43.46 -13.21 29.38
N ALA A 141 43.45 -14.25 30.19
CA ALA A 141 42.25 -15.08 30.40
C ALA A 141 41.07 -14.26 30.91
N VAL A 142 41.28 -13.20 31.69
CA VAL A 142 40.23 -12.29 32.14
C VAL A 142 39.62 -11.51 30.95
N LEU A 143 40.46 -11.07 30.01
CA LEU A 143 39.97 -10.42 28.77
C LEU A 143 39.20 -11.37 27.86
N MET A 144 39.59 -12.66 27.82
CA MET A 144 38.92 -13.64 26.97
C MET A 144 37.54 -14.04 27.49
N VAL A 145 37.28 -13.90 28.79
CA VAL A 145 35.97 -14.14 29.40
C VAL A 145 35.17 -12.80 29.51
N ASP A 146 35.26 -12.00 28.48
CA ASP A 146 34.61 -10.69 28.47
C ASP A 146 33.12 -10.81 28.06
N PHE A 147 32.22 -10.48 28.99
CA PHE A 147 30.81 -10.42 28.75
C PHE A 147 30.42 -9.39 27.66
N SER A 148 31.26 -8.37 27.44
CA SER A 148 31.02 -7.37 26.43
C SER A 148 31.06 -7.95 25.02
N CYS A 149 32.03 -8.81 24.73
CA CYS A 149 32.15 -9.52 23.47
C CYS A 149 30.94 -10.47 23.24
N ALA A 150 30.55 -11.20 24.29
CA ALA A 150 29.42 -12.12 24.22
C ALA A 150 28.11 -11.37 23.90
N LEU A 151 27.83 -10.25 24.56
CA LEU A 151 26.63 -9.42 24.32
C LEU A 151 26.69 -8.81 22.93
N LYS A 152 27.80 -8.25 22.49
CA LYS A 152 27.97 -7.62 21.18
C LYS A 152 27.80 -8.59 20.01
N LEU A 153 28.08 -9.88 20.21
CA LEU A 153 27.93 -10.93 19.21
C LEU A 153 26.55 -11.61 19.30
N ALA A 154 26.10 -11.94 20.50
CA ALA A 154 24.88 -12.72 20.70
C ALA A 154 23.62 -11.97 20.26
N MET A 155 23.52 -10.67 20.58
CA MET A 155 22.31 -9.88 20.27
C MET A 155 22.11 -9.70 18.75
N PRO A 156 23.09 -9.22 17.96
CA PRO A 156 22.93 -9.12 16.50
C PRO A 156 22.66 -10.48 15.84
N ILE A 157 23.30 -11.55 16.30
CA ILE A 157 23.08 -12.90 15.76
C ILE A 157 21.64 -13.35 16.04
N SER A 158 21.12 -13.09 17.24
CA SER A 158 19.74 -13.43 17.61
C SER A 158 18.73 -12.67 16.74
N VAL A 159 18.97 -11.37 16.51
CA VAL A 159 18.11 -10.56 15.64
C VAL A 159 18.18 -11.06 14.19
N LEU A 160 19.37 -11.33 13.66
CA LEU A 160 19.53 -11.88 12.30
C LEU A 160 18.88 -13.26 12.17
N SER A 161 18.97 -14.12 13.19
CA SER A 161 18.30 -15.41 13.20
C SER A 161 16.78 -15.26 13.16
N ALA A 162 16.22 -14.32 13.93
CA ALA A 162 14.79 -14.03 13.93
C ALA A 162 14.31 -13.47 12.57
N ILE A 163 15.08 -12.58 11.96
CA ILE A 163 14.78 -12.05 10.61
C ILE A 163 14.80 -13.17 9.57
N ARG A 164 15.79 -14.08 9.66
CA ARG A 164 15.87 -15.24 8.77
C ARG A 164 14.68 -16.17 8.94
N GLU A 165 14.27 -16.43 10.18
CA GLU A 165 13.09 -17.27 10.46
C GLU A 165 11.82 -16.64 9.92
N ALA A 166 11.62 -15.33 10.09
CA ALA A 166 10.52 -14.59 9.49
C ALA A 166 10.50 -14.75 7.96
N SER A 167 11.68 -14.67 7.32
CA SER A 167 11.81 -14.85 5.86
C SER A 167 11.37 -16.25 5.38
N GLN A 168 11.53 -17.27 6.20
CA GLN A 168 11.04 -18.62 5.88
C GLN A 168 9.49 -18.71 5.84
N HIS A 169 8.84 -17.75 6.48
CA HIS A 169 7.38 -17.58 6.45
C HIS A 169 6.93 -16.48 5.46
N ASN A 170 7.76 -16.14 4.49
CA ASN A 170 7.51 -15.09 3.50
C ASN A 170 7.32 -13.69 4.13
N VAL A 171 7.91 -13.43 5.29
CA VAL A 171 7.89 -12.13 5.94
C VAL A 171 9.25 -11.47 5.84
N THR A 172 9.33 -10.37 5.10
CA THR A 172 10.56 -9.58 4.98
C THR A 172 10.60 -8.50 6.05
N VAL A 173 11.53 -8.64 6.99
CA VAL A 173 11.74 -7.66 8.06
C VAL A 173 12.88 -6.73 7.71
N LYS A 174 12.62 -5.42 7.70
CA LYS A 174 13.59 -4.39 7.28
C LYS A 174 14.58 -3.96 8.38
N GLY A 175 14.49 -4.50 9.57
CA GLY A 175 15.43 -4.21 10.65
C GLY A 175 14.98 -4.72 12.02
N GLY A 176 15.91 -4.89 12.94
CA GLY A 176 15.64 -5.39 14.30
C GLY A 176 14.67 -4.52 15.11
N LYS A 177 14.66 -3.21 14.85
CA LYS A 177 13.71 -2.26 15.44
C LYS A 177 12.26 -2.69 15.22
N TYR A 178 11.95 -3.18 14.03
CA TYR A 178 10.58 -3.59 13.69
C TYR A 178 10.19 -4.91 14.37
N MET A 179 11.13 -5.84 14.54
CA MET A 179 10.88 -7.07 15.31
C MET A 179 10.52 -6.75 16.77
N GLU A 180 11.25 -5.82 17.38
CA GLU A 180 10.98 -5.36 18.75
C GLU A 180 9.62 -4.67 18.84
N ALA A 181 9.30 -3.78 17.90
CA ALA A 181 8.04 -3.06 17.87
C ALA A 181 6.84 -3.98 17.66
N VAL A 182 6.95 -5.04 16.85
CA VAL A 182 5.92 -6.08 16.71
C VAL A 182 5.68 -6.78 18.05
N ALA A 183 6.74 -7.11 18.78
CA ALA A 183 6.63 -7.78 20.08
C ALA A 183 5.97 -6.89 21.16
N GLU A 184 6.13 -5.57 21.08
CA GLU A 184 5.57 -4.59 22.02
C GLU A 184 4.16 -4.13 21.63
N ALA A 185 3.67 -4.44 20.43
CA ALA A 185 2.39 -3.97 19.95
C ALA A 185 1.22 -4.50 20.76
N ASP A 186 0.27 -3.62 21.04
CA ASP A 186 -0.98 -3.91 21.74
C ASP A 186 -2.23 -3.72 20.88
N THR A 187 -2.10 -2.95 19.80
CA THR A 187 -3.18 -2.61 18.90
C THR A 187 -2.76 -2.93 17.45
N ILE A 188 -3.64 -3.60 16.72
CA ILE A 188 -3.46 -3.87 15.30
C ILE A 188 -4.62 -3.27 14.50
N VAL A 189 -4.30 -2.57 13.44
CA VAL A 189 -5.25 -1.98 12.51
C VAL A 189 -5.11 -2.66 11.17
N PHE A 190 -6.19 -3.26 10.70
CA PHE A 190 -6.27 -3.86 9.38
C PHE A 190 -7.03 -2.94 8.41
N ASP A 191 -6.46 -2.71 7.25
CA ASP A 191 -7.29 -2.35 6.12
C ASP A 191 -8.10 -3.58 5.68
N LYS A 192 -9.35 -3.39 5.26
CA LYS A 192 -10.18 -4.52 4.79
C LYS A 192 -9.69 -5.02 3.43
N THR A 193 -9.67 -4.13 2.45
CA THR A 193 -9.47 -4.47 1.04
C THR A 193 -8.02 -4.84 0.75
N GLY A 194 -7.80 -6.00 0.17
CA GLY A 194 -6.45 -6.50 -0.13
C GLY A 194 -5.67 -7.02 1.08
N THR A 195 -6.23 -6.91 2.29
CA THR A 195 -5.61 -7.40 3.53
C THR A 195 -6.44 -8.50 4.16
N LEU A 196 -7.64 -8.19 4.65
CA LEU A 196 -8.59 -9.20 5.14
C LEU A 196 -9.31 -9.90 3.99
N THR A 197 -9.32 -9.31 2.81
CA THR A 197 -9.89 -9.85 1.57
C THR A 197 -8.79 -10.24 0.59
N LYS A 198 -9.16 -11.00 -0.45
CA LYS A 198 -8.23 -11.47 -1.50
C LYS A 198 -7.91 -10.41 -2.55
N ALA A 199 -8.54 -9.22 -2.49
CA ALA A 199 -8.46 -8.17 -3.52
C ALA A 199 -8.86 -8.64 -4.92
N GLU A 200 -9.76 -9.60 -5.00
CA GLU A 200 -10.34 -10.11 -6.24
C GLU A 200 -11.86 -9.82 -6.27
N PRO A 201 -12.26 -8.55 -6.28
CA PRO A 201 -13.67 -8.20 -6.27
C PRO A 201 -14.35 -8.67 -7.55
N THR A 202 -15.57 -9.15 -7.38
CA THR A 202 -16.45 -9.55 -8.48
C THR A 202 -17.85 -8.99 -8.28
N VAL A 203 -18.57 -8.71 -9.37
CA VAL A 203 -19.97 -8.30 -9.28
C VAL A 203 -20.83 -9.51 -8.93
N ALA A 204 -21.43 -9.49 -7.75
CA ALA A 204 -22.34 -10.53 -7.29
C ALA A 204 -23.73 -10.37 -7.94
N GLU A 205 -24.28 -9.16 -7.90
CA GLU A 205 -25.55 -8.82 -8.54
C GLU A 205 -25.66 -7.33 -8.83
N VAL A 206 -26.57 -6.97 -9.73
CA VAL A 206 -26.97 -5.59 -10.02
C VAL A 206 -28.43 -5.45 -9.65
N VAL A 207 -28.74 -4.55 -8.73
CA VAL A 207 -30.11 -4.27 -8.27
C VAL A 207 -30.58 -2.99 -8.94
N PRO A 208 -31.49 -3.05 -9.94
CA PRO A 208 -31.98 -1.86 -10.62
C PRO A 208 -33.03 -1.12 -9.77
N PHE A 209 -33.07 0.19 -9.94
CA PHE A 209 -34.05 1.12 -9.33
C PHE A 209 -34.72 1.98 -10.39
N GLY A 210 -35.88 2.52 -10.09
CA GLY A 210 -36.57 3.43 -10.98
C GLY A 210 -37.05 2.80 -12.30
N GLY A 211 -37.28 1.49 -12.34
CA GLY A 211 -37.70 0.78 -13.54
C GLY A 211 -36.59 0.57 -14.59
N ASN A 212 -35.33 0.79 -14.24
CA ASN A 212 -34.19 0.56 -15.12
C ASN A 212 -33.90 -0.93 -15.29
N ASP A 213 -33.25 -1.29 -16.40
CA ASP A 213 -32.80 -2.64 -16.67
C ASP A 213 -31.42 -2.89 -16.06
N ALA A 214 -31.24 -4.03 -15.38
CA ALA A 214 -30.00 -4.36 -14.69
C ALA A 214 -28.80 -4.46 -15.64
N ASP A 215 -28.96 -5.08 -16.80
CA ASP A 215 -27.88 -5.25 -17.78
C ASP A 215 -27.50 -3.92 -18.43
N GLU A 216 -28.47 -3.06 -18.72
CA GLU A 216 -28.23 -1.72 -19.24
C GLU A 216 -27.48 -0.85 -18.20
N MET A 217 -27.84 -0.95 -16.93
CA MET A 217 -27.15 -0.25 -15.85
C MET A 217 -25.72 -0.75 -15.65
N LEU A 218 -25.49 -2.05 -15.77
CA LEU A 218 -24.14 -2.63 -15.72
C LEU A 218 -23.30 -2.15 -16.91
N ARG A 219 -23.87 -2.08 -18.10
CA ARG A 219 -23.22 -1.54 -19.30
C ARG A 219 -22.79 -0.09 -19.11
N MET A 220 -23.69 0.77 -18.60
CA MET A 220 -23.41 2.17 -18.31
C MET A 220 -22.30 2.31 -17.26
N ALA A 221 -22.37 1.53 -16.19
CA ALA A 221 -21.35 1.53 -15.15
C ALA A 221 -19.98 1.11 -15.69
N ALA A 222 -19.92 0.07 -16.52
CA ALA A 222 -18.69 -0.36 -17.17
C ALA A 222 -18.09 0.73 -18.06
N CYS A 223 -18.92 1.44 -18.84
CA CYS A 223 -18.50 2.56 -19.65
C CYS A 223 -17.87 3.69 -18.81
N MET A 224 -18.43 4.01 -17.65
CA MET A 224 -17.91 5.04 -16.75
C MET A 224 -16.60 4.60 -16.07
N GLU A 225 -16.48 3.33 -15.69
CA GLU A 225 -15.38 2.78 -14.92
C GLU A 225 -14.19 2.30 -15.78
N GLU A 226 -14.35 2.18 -17.10
CA GLU A 226 -13.37 1.59 -18.01
C GLU A 226 -11.97 2.22 -17.92
N HIS A 227 -11.90 3.50 -17.63
CA HIS A 227 -10.62 4.22 -17.57
C HIS A 227 -10.01 4.32 -16.17
N PHE A 228 -10.62 3.69 -15.17
CA PHE A 228 -10.18 3.80 -13.78
C PHE A 228 -9.45 2.54 -13.30
N PRO A 229 -8.18 2.67 -12.90
CA PRO A 229 -7.36 1.54 -12.52
C PRO A 229 -7.56 1.13 -11.06
N HIS A 230 -8.78 0.89 -10.62
CA HIS A 230 -9.02 0.31 -9.30
C HIS A 230 -9.79 -1.01 -9.39
N SER A 231 -9.67 -1.84 -8.38
CA SER A 231 -10.16 -3.21 -8.39
C SER A 231 -11.68 -3.32 -8.58
N MET A 232 -12.46 -2.40 -8.02
CA MET A 232 -13.92 -2.37 -8.18
C MET A 232 -14.32 -2.00 -9.61
N ALA A 233 -13.64 -1.02 -10.22
CA ALA A 233 -13.88 -0.65 -11.62
C ALA A 233 -13.61 -1.85 -12.54
N LYS A 234 -12.49 -2.54 -12.33
CA LYS A 234 -12.17 -3.76 -13.07
C LYS A 234 -13.26 -4.81 -12.92
N ALA A 235 -13.77 -5.04 -11.72
CA ALA A 235 -14.85 -6.00 -11.48
C ALA A 235 -16.11 -5.68 -12.29
N VAL A 236 -16.48 -4.40 -12.37
CA VAL A 236 -17.64 -3.94 -13.15
C VAL A 236 -17.43 -4.16 -14.65
N VAL A 237 -16.27 -3.79 -15.17
CA VAL A 237 -15.92 -4.00 -16.59
C VAL A 237 -15.89 -5.48 -16.94
N ASP A 238 -15.24 -6.31 -16.12
CA ASP A 238 -15.17 -7.76 -16.32
C ASP A 238 -16.57 -8.41 -16.29
N ALA A 239 -17.45 -7.94 -15.43
CA ALA A 239 -18.82 -8.45 -15.36
C ALA A 239 -19.63 -8.10 -16.62
N ALA A 240 -19.47 -6.88 -17.17
CA ALA A 240 -20.09 -6.47 -18.41
C ALA A 240 -19.57 -7.29 -19.60
N LEU A 241 -18.26 -7.51 -19.67
CA LEU A 241 -17.63 -8.35 -20.71
C LEU A 241 -18.13 -9.80 -20.66
N LYS A 242 -18.27 -10.39 -19.47
CA LYS A 242 -18.79 -11.75 -19.32
C LYS A 242 -20.23 -11.91 -19.80
N LYS A 243 -21.03 -10.84 -19.75
CA LYS A 243 -22.40 -10.80 -20.27
C LYS A 243 -22.46 -10.37 -21.73
N GLU A 244 -21.32 -10.20 -22.41
CA GLU A 244 -21.23 -9.73 -23.79
C GLU A 244 -21.95 -8.37 -24.01
N LEU A 245 -21.97 -7.52 -22.98
CA LEU A 245 -22.52 -6.19 -23.07
C LEU A 245 -21.51 -5.26 -23.73
N ASP A 246 -21.88 -4.68 -24.85
CA ASP A 246 -21.06 -3.70 -25.54
C ASP A 246 -21.09 -2.39 -24.77
N HIS A 247 -19.90 -1.89 -24.41
CA HIS A 247 -19.71 -0.66 -23.65
C HIS A 247 -18.82 0.34 -24.39
N GLU A 248 -19.09 0.54 -25.69
CA GLU A 248 -18.42 1.60 -26.45
C GLU A 248 -18.52 2.94 -25.70
N GLU A 249 -17.43 3.72 -25.75
CA GLU A 249 -17.37 5.04 -25.11
C GLU A 249 -18.50 5.95 -25.56
N MET A 250 -19.48 6.18 -24.68
CA MET A 250 -20.64 7.05 -24.95
C MET A 250 -20.62 8.36 -24.15
N HIS A 251 -19.51 8.63 -23.43
CA HIS A 251 -19.40 9.81 -22.59
C HIS A 251 -18.54 10.91 -23.22
N SER A 252 -18.93 12.17 -23.04
CA SER A 252 -18.26 13.33 -23.63
C SER A 252 -17.10 13.90 -22.79
N LYS A 253 -17.17 13.84 -21.47
CA LYS A 253 -16.13 14.24 -20.50
C LYS A 253 -16.37 13.57 -19.17
N VAL A 254 -15.41 12.82 -18.69
CA VAL A 254 -15.41 12.24 -17.34
C VAL A 254 -14.76 13.22 -16.38
N GLN A 255 -15.48 13.62 -15.33
CA GLN A 255 -14.92 14.32 -14.19
C GLN A 255 -14.69 13.32 -13.07
N TYR A 256 -13.41 13.06 -12.79
CA TYR A 256 -13.01 12.21 -11.69
C TYR A 256 -12.79 13.06 -10.42
N ILE A 257 -13.53 12.74 -9.37
CA ILE A 257 -13.32 13.31 -8.05
C ILE A 257 -12.53 12.28 -7.23
N VAL A 258 -11.26 12.59 -6.94
CA VAL A 258 -10.32 11.65 -6.30
C VAL A 258 -10.92 11.04 -5.04
N ALA A 259 -10.88 9.71 -4.97
CA ALA A 259 -11.35 8.88 -3.85
C ALA A 259 -12.87 8.85 -3.61
N HIS A 260 -13.68 9.58 -4.36
CA HIS A 260 -15.13 9.67 -4.11
C HIS A 260 -15.99 9.00 -5.18
N GLY A 261 -15.74 9.28 -6.46
CA GLY A 261 -16.54 8.73 -7.55
C GLY A 261 -16.33 9.44 -8.88
N ILE A 262 -17.20 9.15 -9.81
CA ILE A 262 -17.16 9.64 -11.18
C ILE A 262 -18.46 10.35 -11.51
N SER A 263 -18.36 11.53 -12.13
CA SER A 263 -19.49 12.25 -12.70
C SER A 263 -19.24 12.49 -14.20
N THR A 264 -20.22 12.19 -15.03
CA THR A 264 -20.13 12.38 -16.48
C THR A 264 -21.49 12.57 -17.11
N THR A 265 -21.51 12.79 -18.41
CA THR A 265 -22.75 12.82 -19.21
C THR A 265 -22.74 11.65 -20.19
N ILE A 266 -23.74 10.77 -20.10
CA ILE A 266 -23.97 9.66 -21.01
C ILE A 266 -25.27 9.85 -21.72
N GLU A 267 -25.27 9.81 -23.06
CA GLU A 267 -26.48 9.99 -23.89
C GLU A 267 -27.29 11.26 -23.54
N GLY A 268 -26.60 12.34 -23.16
CA GLY A 268 -27.22 13.60 -22.77
C GLY A 268 -27.77 13.64 -21.33
N LYS A 269 -27.59 12.58 -20.55
CA LYS A 269 -28.03 12.50 -19.15
C LYS A 269 -26.80 12.57 -18.21
N THR A 270 -26.97 13.31 -17.13
CA THR A 270 -25.94 13.33 -16.06
C THR A 270 -25.92 11.98 -15.36
N ALA A 271 -24.78 11.33 -15.35
CA ALA A 271 -24.55 10.05 -14.70
C ALA A 271 -23.46 10.19 -13.61
N VAL A 272 -23.73 9.62 -12.46
CA VAL A 272 -22.85 9.63 -11.28
C VAL A 272 -22.69 8.20 -10.78
N ILE A 273 -21.46 7.78 -10.54
CA ILE A 273 -21.16 6.48 -9.96
C ILE A 273 -20.13 6.62 -8.85
N GLY A 274 -20.33 5.97 -7.73
CA GLY A 274 -19.40 6.03 -6.61
C GLY A 274 -19.95 5.48 -5.31
N SER A 275 -19.30 5.89 -4.21
CA SER A 275 -19.68 5.51 -2.85
C SER A 275 -21.02 6.14 -2.42
N TYR A 276 -21.54 5.66 -1.29
CA TYR A 276 -22.75 6.25 -0.69
C TYR A 276 -22.59 7.75 -0.44
N HIS A 277 -21.48 8.12 0.22
CA HIS A 277 -21.17 9.52 0.51
C HIS A 277 -21.17 10.39 -0.75
N PHE A 278 -20.46 9.97 -1.78
CA PHE A 278 -20.37 10.71 -3.03
C PHE A 278 -21.74 10.88 -3.72
N VAL A 279 -22.50 9.80 -3.88
CA VAL A 279 -23.77 9.83 -4.63
C VAL A 279 -24.87 10.55 -3.86
N PHE A 280 -25.03 10.29 -2.56
CA PHE A 280 -26.16 10.80 -1.79
C PHE A 280 -25.86 12.07 -0.99
N GLU A 281 -24.62 12.29 -0.56
CA GLU A 281 -24.26 13.47 0.23
C GLU A 281 -23.63 14.57 -0.62
N ASP A 282 -22.62 14.25 -1.44
CA ASP A 282 -21.93 15.24 -2.27
C ASP A 282 -22.79 15.64 -3.50
N GLU A 283 -23.34 14.67 -4.22
CA GLU A 283 -24.13 14.89 -5.43
C GLU A 283 -25.64 15.00 -5.16
N ASN A 284 -26.08 14.83 -3.91
CA ASN A 284 -27.46 14.97 -3.47
C ASN A 284 -28.46 14.14 -4.27
N CYS A 285 -28.09 12.99 -4.77
CA CYS A 285 -28.97 12.07 -5.47
C CYS A 285 -30.02 11.49 -4.51
N LYS A 286 -31.18 11.08 -5.04
CA LYS A 286 -32.31 10.56 -4.25
C LYS A 286 -32.67 9.15 -4.68
N ILE A 287 -33.18 8.38 -3.71
CA ILE A 287 -33.81 7.08 -3.99
C ILE A 287 -35.16 7.32 -4.66
N PRO A 288 -35.53 6.54 -5.71
CA PRO A 288 -36.83 6.65 -6.33
C PRO A 288 -37.97 6.48 -5.33
N ALA A 289 -39.01 7.28 -5.46
CA ALA A 289 -40.17 7.26 -4.56
C ALA A 289 -40.82 5.87 -4.52
N GLY A 290 -41.03 5.32 -3.31
CA GLY A 290 -41.62 4.00 -3.09
C GLY A 290 -40.65 2.84 -3.12
N GLU A 291 -39.35 3.08 -3.35
CA GLU A 291 -38.32 2.06 -3.40
C GLU A 291 -37.34 2.09 -2.19
N GLU A 292 -37.65 2.87 -1.16
CA GLU A 292 -36.83 2.96 0.07
C GLU A 292 -36.70 1.61 0.76
N ALA A 293 -37.75 0.82 0.83
CA ALA A 293 -37.71 -0.54 1.41
C ALA A 293 -36.82 -1.48 0.62
N LYS A 294 -36.80 -1.38 -0.71
CA LYS A 294 -35.90 -2.13 -1.59
C LYS A 294 -34.45 -1.75 -1.35
N PHE A 295 -34.17 -0.47 -1.12
CA PHE A 295 -32.83 0.03 -0.80
C PHE A 295 -32.35 -0.51 0.55
N GLU A 296 -33.19 -0.49 1.57
CA GLU A 296 -32.86 -1.04 2.89
C GLU A 296 -32.70 -2.57 2.89
N ALA A 297 -33.32 -3.26 1.94
CA ALA A 297 -33.21 -4.71 1.78
C ALA A 297 -32.00 -5.16 0.97
N LEU A 298 -31.12 -4.25 0.55
CA LEU A 298 -29.87 -4.61 -0.15
C LEU A 298 -29.01 -5.55 0.70
N PRO A 299 -28.32 -6.55 0.08
CA PRO A 299 -27.46 -7.47 0.80
C PRO A 299 -26.35 -6.74 1.58
N GLU A 300 -26.25 -7.02 2.87
CA GLU A 300 -25.27 -6.36 3.76
C GLU A 300 -23.85 -6.87 3.58
N GLU A 301 -23.70 -8.10 3.08
CA GLU A 301 -22.41 -8.77 2.90
C GLU A 301 -21.59 -8.18 1.75
N TYR A 302 -22.20 -7.46 0.83
CA TYR A 302 -21.52 -6.92 -0.35
C TYR A 302 -21.17 -5.44 -0.19
N SER A 303 -20.07 -5.04 -0.80
CA SER A 303 -19.78 -3.61 -1.03
C SER A 303 -20.74 -3.07 -2.10
N HIS A 304 -21.24 -1.86 -1.91
CA HIS A 304 -22.19 -1.26 -2.81
C HIS A 304 -21.54 -0.12 -3.61
N LEU A 305 -21.68 -0.18 -4.93
CA LEU A 305 -21.37 0.90 -5.85
C LEU A 305 -22.68 1.46 -6.40
N TYR A 306 -22.92 2.73 -6.18
CA TYR A 306 -24.19 3.38 -6.52
C TYR A 306 -24.09 4.10 -7.86
N LEU A 307 -25.01 3.81 -8.77
CA LEU A 307 -25.18 4.50 -10.05
C LEU A 307 -26.44 5.34 -10.01
N ALA A 308 -26.31 6.64 -10.22
CA ALA A 308 -27.43 7.57 -10.33
C ALA A 308 -27.47 8.24 -11.70
N LEU A 309 -28.68 8.41 -12.23
CA LEU A 309 -28.97 9.11 -13.47
C LEU A 309 -29.90 10.28 -13.18
N GLU A 310 -29.56 11.47 -13.69
CA GLU A 310 -30.36 12.69 -13.50
C GLU A 310 -30.75 12.97 -12.04
N GLY A 311 -29.83 12.73 -11.11
CA GLY A 311 -30.02 12.94 -9.69
C GLY A 311 -30.85 11.90 -8.95
N THR A 312 -31.20 10.78 -9.60
CA THR A 312 -31.96 9.68 -9.01
C THR A 312 -31.23 8.37 -9.11
N LEU A 313 -31.19 7.57 -8.03
CA LEU A 313 -30.58 6.26 -8.02
C LEU A 313 -31.15 5.37 -9.12
N ALA A 314 -30.30 4.85 -9.99
CA ALA A 314 -30.70 4.01 -11.12
C ALA A 314 -30.35 2.53 -10.88
N ALA A 315 -29.29 2.24 -10.18
CA ALA A 315 -28.90 0.88 -9.81
C ALA A 315 -27.90 0.88 -8.66
N VAL A 316 -27.85 -0.26 -7.97
CA VAL A 316 -26.78 -0.59 -7.01
C VAL A 316 -26.05 -1.82 -7.51
N ILE A 317 -24.76 -1.71 -7.73
CA ILE A 317 -23.91 -2.81 -8.12
C ILE A 317 -23.33 -3.39 -6.83
N CYS A 318 -23.73 -4.62 -6.52
CA CYS A 318 -23.25 -5.34 -5.34
C CYS A 318 -21.96 -6.07 -5.71
N ILE A 319 -20.87 -5.70 -5.06
CA ILE A 319 -19.54 -6.22 -5.32
C ILE A 319 -19.13 -7.11 -4.15
N GLU A 320 -18.81 -8.34 -4.44
CA GLU A 320 -18.25 -9.29 -3.50
C GLU A 320 -16.73 -9.20 -3.54
N ASP A 321 -16.14 -8.90 -2.39
CA ASP A 321 -14.71 -8.99 -2.16
C ASP A 321 -14.51 -10.05 -1.08
N PRO A 322 -14.20 -11.30 -1.49
CA PRO A 322 -14.22 -12.44 -0.57
C PRO A 322 -13.18 -12.30 0.52
N LEU A 323 -13.61 -12.46 1.77
CA LEU A 323 -12.72 -12.54 2.91
C LEU A 323 -11.77 -13.74 2.75
N ARG A 324 -10.54 -13.58 3.20
CA ARG A 324 -9.61 -14.70 3.34
C ARG A 324 -10.18 -15.71 4.34
N GLU A 325 -10.06 -16.97 4.03
CA GLU A 325 -10.62 -18.05 4.85
C GLU A 325 -10.04 -18.05 6.27
N GLU A 326 -8.76 -17.70 6.38
CA GLU A 326 -8.02 -17.63 7.63
C GLU A 326 -8.26 -16.37 8.46
N ALA A 327 -8.94 -15.33 7.93
CA ALA A 327 -9.03 -14.01 8.57
C ALA A 327 -9.54 -14.05 10.03
N ALA A 328 -10.64 -14.76 10.28
CA ALA A 328 -11.20 -14.87 11.63
C ALA A 328 -10.28 -15.63 12.60
N ASP A 329 -9.62 -16.68 12.13
CA ASP A 329 -8.71 -17.49 12.95
C ASP A 329 -7.43 -16.74 13.26
N VAL A 330 -6.91 -15.95 12.31
CA VAL A 330 -5.76 -15.06 12.54
C VAL A 330 -6.07 -14.01 13.60
N ILE A 331 -7.24 -13.39 13.56
CA ILE A 331 -7.63 -12.39 14.56
C ILE A 331 -7.71 -13.02 15.95
N LYS A 332 -8.27 -14.23 16.08
CA LYS A 332 -8.27 -14.96 17.35
C LYS A 332 -6.86 -15.28 17.83
N ALA A 333 -5.97 -15.70 16.93
CA ALA A 333 -4.57 -16.01 17.24
C ALA A 333 -3.81 -14.77 17.72
N LEU A 334 -4.02 -13.62 17.08
CA LEU A 334 -3.42 -12.35 17.47
C LEU A 334 -3.84 -11.92 18.89
N LYS A 335 -5.11 -12.05 19.22
CA LYS A 335 -5.61 -11.79 20.58
C LYS A 335 -4.97 -12.70 21.62
N LYS A 336 -4.79 -13.99 21.30
CA LYS A 336 -4.06 -14.94 22.17
C LYS A 336 -2.59 -14.60 22.31
N ALA A 337 -1.97 -14.02 21.28
CA ALA A 337 -0.57 -13.61 21.29
C ALA A 337 -0.31 -12.31 22.08
N GLY A 338 -1.35 -11.63 22.57
CA GLY A 338 -1.21 -10.44 23.40
C GLY A 338 -1.71 -9.13 22.79
N ILE A 339 -2.28 -9.17 21.58
CA ILE A 339 -2.95 -8.00 21.00
C ILE A 339 -4.26 -7.75 21.74
N SER A 340 -4.36 -6.61 22.42
CA SER A 340 -5.53 -6.25 23.21
C SER A 340 -6.67 -5.66 22.39
N LYS A 341 -6.37 -5.05 21.23
CA LYS A 341 -7.34 -4.37 20.39
C LYS A 341 -7.06 -4.61 18.92
N VAL A 342 -8.06 -5.14 18.21
CA VAL A 342 -8.05 -5.34 16.75
C VAL A 342 -9.07 -4.40 16.13
N VAL A 343 -8.60 -3.59 15.17
CA VAL A 343 -9.40 -2.58 14.48
C VAL A 343 -9.43 -2.88 12.99
N MET A 344 -10.58 -2.73 12.37
CA MET A 344 -10.74 -2.79 10.91
C MET A 344 -11.11 -1.42 10.37
N MET A 345 -10.48 -1.01 9.27
CA MET A 345 -10.84 0.17 8.50
C MET A 345 -11.32 -0.22 7.12
N THR A 346 -12.36 0.44 6.62
CA THR A 346 -12.92 0.20 5.30
C THR A 346 -13.56 1.46 4.74
N GLY A 347 -13.53 1.59 3.42
CA GLY A 347 -14.32 2.59 2.69
C GLY A 347 -15.79 2.19 2.50
N ASP A 348 -16.19 0.99 2.90
CA ASP A 348 -17.58 0.52 2.79
C ASP A 348 -18.52 1.31 3.71
N SER A 349 -19.82 1.20 3.41
CA SER A 349 -20.89 1.76 4.26
C SER A 349 -20.86 1.15 5.66
N GLU A 350 -21.43 1.87 6.62
CA GLU A 350 -21.57 1.44 8.03
C GLU A 350 -22.18 0.03 8.13
N ARG A 351 -23.20 -0.25 7.37
CA ARG A 351 -23.92 -1.51 7.38
C ARG A 351 -23.05 -2.69 6.94
N THR A 352 -22.35 -2.54 5.84
CA THR A 352 -21.40 -3.55 5.32
C THR A 352 -20.23 -3.74 6.26
N ALA A 353 -19.66 -2.66 6.76
CA ALA A 353 -18.55 -2.69 7.72
C ALA A 353 -18.93 -3.44 8.99
N ALA A 354 -20.12 -3.17 9.56
CA ALA A 354 -20.63 -3.85 10.76
C ALA A 354 -20.78 -5.37 10.54
N ALA A 355 -21.35 -5.78 9.40
CA ALA A 355 -21.53 -7.19 9.06
C ALA A 355 -20.19 -7.93 8.94
N ILE A 356 -19.22 -7.34 8.26
CA ILE A 356 -17.88 -7.90 8.10
C ILE A 356 -17.12 -7.95 9.42
N ALA A 357 -17.16 -6.86 10.20
CA ALA A 357 -16.51 -6.78 11.53
C ALA A 357 -16.99 -7.89 12.45
N LYS A 358 -18.28 -8.14 12.49
CA LYS A 358 -18.88 -9.22 13.29
C LYS A 358 -18.41 -10.60 12.81
N ARG A 359 -18.30 -10.79 11.47
CA ARG A 359 -17.90 -12.05 10.86
C ARG A 359 -16.44 -12.39 11.15
N VAL A 360 -15.53 -11.41 11.10
CA VAL A 360 -14.10 -11.62 11.36
C VAL A 360 -13.74 -11.53 12.84
N GLY A 361 -14.56 -10.90 13.66
CA GLY A 361 -14.39 -10.81 15.13
C GLY A 361 -13.43 -9.71 15.58
N VAL A 362 -13.36 -8.60 14.86
CA VAL A 362 -12.61 -7.40 15.30
C VAL A 362 -13.32 -6.70 16.47
N ASP A 363 -12.56 -5.96 17.27
CA ASP A 363 -13.08 -5.25 18.44
C ASP A 363 -13.74 -3.92 18.08
N GLU A 364 -13.17 -3.22 17.09
CA GLU A 364 -13.69 -1.96 16.56
C GLU A 364 -13.58 -1.96 15.04
N TYR A 365 -14.43 -1.20 14.40
CA TYR A 365 -14.35 -0.93 12.97
C TYR A 365 -14.70 0.53 12.68
N TYR A 366 -14.16 1.03 11.57
CA TYR A 366 -14.45 2.35 11.02
C TYR A 366 -14.88 2.19 9.58
N SER A 367 -16.07 2.67 9.27
CA SER A 367 -16.67 2.69 7.95
C SER A 367 -16.41 4.01 7.24
N GLU A 368 -16.60 4.03 5.92
CA GLU A 368 -16.50 5.25 5.09
C GLU A 368 -15.19 6.02 5.28
N VAL A 369 -14.09 5.31 5.58
CA VAL A 369 -12.78 5.89 5.86
C VAL A 369 -12.10 6.25 4.55
N LEU A 370 -11.70 7.52 4.42
CA LEU A 370 -10.87 7.99 3.33
C LEU A 370 -9.40 7.62 3.56
N PRO A 371 -8.58 7.48 2.50
CA PRO A 371 -7.17 7.14 2.62
C PRO A 371 -6.38 8.06 3.55
N GLU A 372 -6.66 9.36 3.53
CA GLU A 372 -6.04 10.36 4.40
C GLU A 372 -6.41 10.21 5.88
N ASP A 373 -7.62 9.73 6.19
CA ASP A 373 -8.09 9.56 7.56
C ASP A 373 -7.46 8.37 8.28
N LYS A 374 -6.99 7.37 7.52
CA LYS A 374 -6.31 6.20 8.09
C LYS A 374 -5.05 6.58 8.85
N ALA A 375 -4.22 7.45 8.28
CA ALA A 375 -3.01 7.94 8.93
C ALA A 375 -3.33 8.72 10.21
N LYS A 376 -4.34 9.59 10.16
CA LYS A 376 -4.80 10.38 11.30
C LYS A 376 -5.27 9.49 12.46
N PHE A 377 -6.04 8.45 12.17
CA PHE A 377 -6.46 7.50 13.19
C PHE A 377 -5.28 6.81 13.87
N VAL A 378 -4.29 6.37 13.10
CA VAL A 378 -3.08 5.74 13.64
C VAL A 378 -2.31 6.71 14.54
N GLU A 379 -2.16 7.96 14.13
CA GLU A 379 -1.51 9.01 14.94
C GLU A 379 -2.26 9.29 16.24
N GLU A 380 -3.58 9.36 16.20
CA GLU A 380 -4.43 9.54 17.38
C GLU A 380 -4.31 8.35 18.36
N ALA A 381 -4.30 7.13 17.86
CA ALA A 381 -4.11 5.94 18.69
C ALA A 381 -2.74 5.94 19.37
N LYS A 382 -1.68 6.32 18.65
CA LYS A 382 -0.33 6.48 19.23
C LYS A 382 -0.27 7.58 20.28
N ALA A 383 -0.95 8.70 20.05
CA ALA A 383 -1.04 9.81 21.02
C ALA A 383 -1.72 9.39 22.33
N GLN A 384 -2.61 8.39 22.30
CA GLN A 384 -3.22 7.77 23.47
C GLN A 384 -2.31 6.78 24.20
N GLY A 385 -1.05 6.64 23.78
CA GLY A 385 -0.07 5.73 24.36
C GLY A 385 -0.13 4.30 23.84
N ARG A 386 -0.87 4.02 22.77
CA ARG A 386 -0.97 2.70 22.16
C ARG A 386 0.24 2.41 21.26
N LYS A 387 0.61 1.13 21.21
CA LYS A 387 1.63 0.61 20.29
C LYS A 387 0.93 -0.05 19.11
N VAL A 388 0.97 0.61 17.96
CA VAL A 388 0.13 0.30 16.80
C VAL A 388 0.88 -0.40 15.71
N LEU A 389 0.35 -1.57 15.29
CA LEU A 389 0.64 -2.21 14.02
C LEU A 389 -0.41 -1.78 13.00
N MET A 390 0.00 -1.36 11.83
CA MET A 390 -0.90 -1.15 10.68
C MET A 390 -0.59 -2.19 9.60
N VAL A 391 -1.63 -2.86 9.13
CA VAL A 391 -1.54 -3.85 8.05
C VAL A 391 -2.38 -3.39 6.86
N GLY A 392 -1.78 -3.29 5.70
CA GLY A 392 -2.45 -2.79 4.49
C GLY A 392 -1.78 -3.28 3.21
N ASP A 393 -2.29 -2.83 2.05
CA ASP A 393 -1.81 -3.23 0.72
C ASP A 393 -0.49 -2.55 0.29
N GLY A 394 -0.05 -1.57 1.03
CA GLY A 394 1.22 -0.85 0.80
C GLY A 394 1.15 0.34 -0.15
N ILE A 395 0.22 0.41 -1.04
CA ILE A 395 0.11 1.51 -2.02
C ILE A 395 -0.78 2.63 -1.49
N ASN A 396 -2.04 2.31 -1.22
CA ASN A 396 -3.03 3.28 -0.73
C ASN A 396 -2.84 3.61 0.74
N ASP A 397 -2.26 2.70 1.51
CA ASP A 397 -2.09 2.79 2.94
C ASP A 397 -0.71 3.33 3.37
N SER A 398 0.15 3.71 2.43
CA SER A 398 1.52 4.19 2.71
C SER A 398 1.62 5.23 3.82
N PRO A 399 0.77 6.27 3.90
CA PRO A 399 0.80 7.24 5.00
C PRO A 399 0.48 6.60 6.36
N ALA A 400 -0.53 5.73 6.43
CA ALA A 400 -0.92 5.04 7.65
C ALA A 400 0.13 4.02 8.11
N LEU A 401 0.70 3.26 7.17
CA LEU A 401 1.81 2.34 7.42
C LEU A 401 3.04 3.04 7.98
N SER A 402 3.34 4.24 7.46
CA SER A 402 4.46 5.06 7.94
C SER A 402 4.19 5.70 9.30
N ALA A 403 2.95 6.04 9.61
CA ALA A 403 2.56 6.66 10.87
C ALA A 403 2.55 5.65 12.04
N ALA A 404 2.32 4.36 11.78
CA ALA A 404 2.30 3.30 12.78
C ALA A 404 3.68 3.03 13.39
N ASP A 405 3.72 2.40 14.56
CA ASP A 405 4.97 1.89 15.15
C ASP A 405 5.61 0.82 14.25
N VAL A 406 4.77 -0.01 13.63
CA VAL A 406 5.16 -0.93 12.55
C VAL A 406 4.09 -0.91 11.46
N GLY A 407 4.51 -0.69 10.22
CA GLY A 407 3.70 -0.90 9.03
C GLY A 407 4.03 -2.26 8.39
N ILE A 408 3.00 -3.04 8.13
CA ILE A 408 3.12 -4.33 7.43
C ILE A 408 2.35 -4.21 6.11
N ALA A 409 3.08 -4.27 5.01
CA ALA A 409 2.48 -4.32 3.69
C ALA A 409 2.30 -5.78 3.27
N ILE A 410 1.08 -6.12 2.85
CA ILE A 410 0.77 -7.42 2.26
C ILE A 410 0.85 -7.26 0.75
N SER A 411 1.61 -8.14 0.11
CA SER A 411 1.58 -8.34 -1.34
C SER A 411 1.09 -9.75 -1.60
N ASP A 412 0.09 -9.87 -2.45
CA ASP A 412 -0.22 -11.17 -3.03
C ASP A 412 0.91 -11.49 -4.00
N GLY A 413 1.79 -12.41 -3.59
CA GLY A 413 2.97 -12.84 -4.33
C GLY A 413 2.63 -13.62 -5.59
#